data_3b1261a50777016f43cbf3ca410fe10e
#
_entry.id   3b1261a50777016f43cbf3ca410fe10e
#
_cell.length_a   1.000
_cell.length_b   1.000
_cell.length_c   1.000
_cell.angle_alpha   90.00
_cell.angle_beta   90.00
_cell.angle_gamma   90.00
#
_symmetry.space_group_name_H-M   'P 1'
#
loop_
_entity.id
_entity.type
_entity.pdbx_description
1 polymer ?
#
loop_
_entity_poly.entity_id
_entity_poly.type
_entity_poly.pdbx_seq_one_letter_code
_entity_poly.pdbx_strand_id
1 'polypeptide(L)'
;MWRLIIAALTLAAAVGAGAALGGALPSDVQEVRAEVARYHSIEQAQQAGYHFEQDEPCVTAPPAPVPPTGPGTMGIHAINPALFADPAIDPLRPELLLYVPKENGKLRLVGVEYMRRAADQTPPIDASDRPSLFGQVFDGPMPEHAPGMGWHYDLHVWVFAKHPNGLFAAFNSALSC
;
A
#
# COMPACT_ATOMS: atom_id res chain seq x y z
N MET A 1 -0.90 -45.32 48.03
CA MET A 1 -1.10 -45.33 46.56
C MET A 1 -1.31 -43.90 46.10
N TRP A 2 -0.24 -43.27 45.66
CA TRP A 2 -0.27 -41.86 45.17
C TRP A 2 -0.36 -41.89 43.67
N ARG A 3 -1.43 -41.32 43.12
CA ARG A 3 -1.60 -41.16 41.66
C ARG A 3 -0.95 -39.84 41.24
N LEU A 4 0.12 -39.93 40.45
CA LEU A 4 0.72 -38.83 39.76
C LEU A 4 -0.19 -38.43 38.57
N ILE A 5 -0.71 -37.20 38.57
CA ILE A 5 -1.40 -36.59 37.45
C ILE A 5 -0.34 -35.88 36.61
N ILE A 6 -0.05 -36.40 35.42
CA ILE A 6 0.83 -35.76 34.46
C ILE A 6 -0.05 -34.78 33.63
N ALA A 7 0.13 -33.49 33.83
CA ALA A 7 -0.46 -32.47 33.01
C ALA A 7 0.34 -32.35 31.71
N ALA A 8 -0.24 -32.73 30.61
CA ALA A 8 0.34 -32.49 29.28
C ALA A 8 0.17 -31.01 28.89
N LEU A 9 1.28 -30.28 28.86
CA LEU A 9 1.31 -28.92 28.26
C LEU A 9 1.31 -29.06 26.74
N THR A 10 0.21 -28.72 26.09
CA THR A 10 0.15 -28.56 24.66
C THR A 10 0.73 -27.19 24.29
N LEU A 11 1.92 -27.21 23.72
CA LEU A 11 2.54 -26.02 23.13
C LEU A 11 1.84 -25.71 21.82
N ALA A 12 1.00 -24.69 21.78
CA ALA A 12 0.44 -24.16 20.55
C ALA A 12 1.54 -23.39 19.80
N ALA A 13 2.10 -24.01 18.75
CA ALA A 13 2.98 -23.34 17.84
C ALA A 13 2.16 -22.32 17.03
N ALA A 14 2.41 -21.03 17.24
CA ALA A 14 1.94 -19.97 16.37
C ALA A 14 2.65 -20.14 15.01
N VAL A 15 1.95 -20.69 14.04
CA VAL A 15 2.39 -20.70 12.64
C VAL A 15 2.27 -19.28 12.14
N GLY A 16 3.38 -18.56 12.13
CA GLY A 16 3.50 -17.31 11.40
C GLY A 16 3.23 -17.58 9.92
N ALA A 17 2.12 -17.06 9.39
CA ALA A 17 1.81 -17.11 7.97
C ALA A 17 2.83 -16.27 7.20
N GLY A 18 3.93 -16.89 6.81
CA GLY A 18 4.81 -16.35 5.77
C GLY A 18 4.00 -16.30 4.48
N ALA A 19 3.76 -15.10 3.97
CA ALA A 19 3.09 -14.89 2.69
C ALA A 19 3.88 -15.59 1.59
N ALA A 20 3.31 -16.68 1.06
CA ALA A 20 3.90 -17.43 -0.03
C ALA A 20 3.97 -16.53 -1.27
N LEU A 21 5.13 -16.47 -1.89
CA LEU A 21 5.37 -15.81 -3.18
C LEU A 21 4.38 -16.37 -4.22
N GLY A 22 3.35 -15.61 -4.56
CA GLY A 22 2.35 -15.98 -5.58
C GLY A 22 1.07 -16.63 -5.07
N GLY A 23 0.74 -16.57 -3.77
CA GLY A 23 -0.54 -17.01 -3.21
C GLY A 23 -1.74 -16.17 -3.71
N ALA A 24 -2.96 -16.74 -3.59
CA ALA A 24 -4.18 -15.97 -3.85
C ALA A 24 -4.25 -14.75 -2.91
N LEU A 25 -4.77 -13.64 -3.41
CA LEU A 25 -4.98 -12.44 -2.60
C LEU A 25 -5.95 -12.76 -1.44
N PRO A 26 -5.78 -12.15 -0.25
CA PRO A 26 -6.79 -12.17 0.80
C PRO A 26 -8.16 -11.71 0.29
N SER A 27 -9.25 -12.19 0.88
CA SER A 27 -10.63 -11.92 0.40
C SER A 27 -10.96 -10.44 0.33
N ASP A 28 -10.60 -9.69 1.35
CA ASP A 28 -10.76 -8.24 1.45
C ASP A 28 -9.96 -7.49 0.38
N VAL A 29 -8.73 -7.93 0.10
CA VAL A 29 -7.92 -7.38 -1.01
C VAL A 29 -8.49 -7.77 -2.38
N GLN A 30 -9.15 -8.94 -2.51
CA GLN A 30 -9.87 -9.30 -3.73
C GLN A 30 -11.05 -8.36 -4.01
N GLU A 31 -11.77 -7.92 -2.96
CA GLU A 31 -12.84 -6.93 -3.08
C GLU A 31 -12.29 -5.59 -3.59
N VAL A 32 -11.16 -5.12 -3.04
CA VAL A 32 -10.47 -3.92 -3.57
C VAL A 32 -10.13 -4.10 -5.04
N ARG A 33 -9.50 -5.23 -5.39
CA ARG A 33 -9.14 -5.51 -6.78
C ARG A 33 -10.33 -5.46 -7.72
N ALA A 34 -11.46 -6.02 -7.32
CA ALA A 34 -12.69 -6.03 -8.11
C ALA A 34 -13.23 -4.60 -8.30
N GLU A 35 -13.28 -3.81 -7.23
CA GLU A 35 -13.79 -2.45 -7.24
C GLU A 35 -12.95 -1.53 -8.12
N VAL A 36 -11.62 -1.56 -7.97
CA VAL A 36 -10.71 -0.65 -8.69
C VAL A 36 -10.37 -1.12 -10.11
N ALA A 37 -10.81 -2.33 -10.53
CA ALA A 37 -10.52 -2.85 -11.87
C ALA A 37 -10.99 -1.93 -13.02
N ARG A 38 -12.05 -1.15 -12.81
CA ARG A 38 -12.54 -0.15 -13.77
C ARG A 38 -11.51 0.93 -14.10
N TYR A 39 -10.58 1.19 -13.19
CA TYR A 39 -9.53 2.20 -13.33
C TYR A 39 -8.33 1.73 -14.19
N HIS A 40 -8.43 0.54 -14.81
CA HIS A 40 -7.59 0.24 -15.98
C HIS A 40 -7.87 1.21 -17.14
N SER A 41 -9.06 1.81 -17.19
CA SER A 41 -9.37 2.98 -18.03
C SER A 41 -8.98 4.25 -17.26
N ILE A 42 -8.05 5.02 -17.84
CA ILE A 42 -7.63 6.32 -17.31
C ILE A 42 -8.81 7.29 -17.26
N GLU A 43 -9.69 7.24 -18.27
CA GLU A 43 -10.88 8.09 -18.36
C GLU A 43 -11.83 7.82 -17.18
N GLN A 44 -12.03 6.56 -16.80
CA GLN A 44 -12.85 6.21 -15.64
C GLN A 44 -12.20 6.65 -14.33
N ALA A 45 -10.88 6.54 -14.20
CA ALA A 45 -10.16 7.05 -13.06
C ALA A 45 -10.32 8.57 -12.92
N GLN A 46 -10.15 9.30 -14.02
CA GLN A 46 -10.33 10.76 -14.05
C GLN A 46 -11.78 11.18 -13.73
N GLN A 47 -12.78 10.47 -14.26
CA GLN A 47 -14.19 10.71 -13.94
C GLN A 47 -14.51 10.46 -12.45
N ALA A 48 -13.77 9.54 -11.81
CA ALA A 48 -13.87 9.27 -10.39
C ALA A 48 -13.09 10.26 -9.50
N GLY A 49 -12.38 11.23 -10.10
CA GLY A 49 -11.66 12.28 -9.40
C GLY A 49 -10.17 12.01 -9.17
N TYR A 50 -9.62 10.95 -9.79
CA TYR A 50 -8.17 10.72 -9.76
C TYR A 50 -7.47 11.57 -10.82
N HIS A 51 -6.37 12.22 -10.44
CA HIS A 51 -5.60 13.10 -11.31
C HIS A 51 -4.13 12.73 -11.25
N PHE A 52 -3.44 12.84 -12.37
CA PHE A 52 -1.99 12.85 -12.43
C PHE A 52 -1.53 14.30 -12.27
N GLU A 53 -0.59 14.55 -11.38
CA GLU A 53 0.05 15.86 -11.33
C GLU A 53 0.84 16.10 -12.64
N GLN A 54 1.01 17.36 -12.99
CA GLN A 54 1.82 17.71 -14.16
C GLN A 54 3.25 17.21 -13.94
N ASP A 55 3.78 16.47 -14.90
CA ASP A 55 5.12 15.88 -14.86
C ASP A 55 5.33 14.87 -13.71
N GLU A 56 4.24 14.21 -13.25
CA GLU A 56 4.32 13.18 -12.20
C GLU A 56 5.35 12.10 -12.57
N PRO A 57 6.42 11.95 -11.80
CA PRO A 57 7.46 11.01 -12.13
C PRO A 57 7.02 9.57 -11.85
N CYS A 58 7.55 8.63 -12.63
CA CYS A 58 7.50 7.24 -12.24
C CYS A 58 8.53 7.00 -11.13
N VAL A 59 8.05 6.73 -9.91
CA VAL A 59 8.88 6.65 -8.71
C VAL A 59 9.57 5.29 -8.63
N THR A 60 10.90 5.31 -8.49
CA THR A 60 11.73 4.11 -8.26
C THR A 60 12.45 4.19 -6.93
N ALA A 61 12.76 3.04 -6.35
CA ALA A 61 13.59 2.99 -5.14
C ALA A 61 14.97 3.62 -5.40
N PRO A 62 15.54 4.30 -4.40
CA PRO A 62 16.89 4.83 -4.51
C PRO A 62 17.90 3.68 -4.75
N PRO A 63 19.07 3.96 -5.38
CA PRO A 63 20.07 2.94 -5.72
C PRO A 63 20.56 2.08 -4.55
N ALA A 64 20.49 2.60 -3.34
CA ALA A 64 20.83 1.89 -2.11
C ALA A 64 19.65 2.00 -1.13
N PRO A 65 18.57 1.21 -1.36
CA PRO A 65 17.38 1.31 -0.52
C PRO A 65 17.69 0.89 0.90
N VAL A 66 17.30 1.73 1.85
CA VAL A 66 17.37 1.40 3.27
C VAL A 66 16.15 0.54 3.61
N PRO A 67 16.28 -0.59 4.32
CA PRO A 67 15.12 -1.32 4.80
C PRO A 67 14.16 -0.37 5.58
N PRO A 68 12.81 -0.51 5.41
CA PRO A 68 12.07 -1.59 4.74
C PRO A 68 11.77 -1.38 3.25
N THR A 69 12.26 -0.29 2.62
CA THR A 69 11.82 0.11 1.27
C THR A 69 12.08 -0.93 0.18
N GLY A 70 13.18 -1.68 0.25
CA GLY A 70 13.52 -2.70 -0.77
C GLY A 70 13.78 -2.12 -2.17
N PRO A 71 14.20 -2.95 -3.14
CA PRO A 71 14.35 -2.54 -4.53
C PRO A 71 13.01 -2.49 -5.26
N GLY A 72 12.92 -1.74 -6.35
CA GLY A 72 11.79 -1.76 -7.29
C GLY A 72 11.19 -0.40 -7.56
N THR A 73 9.92 -0.41 -7.91
CA THR A 73 9.18 0.74 -8.39
C THR A 73 7.88 0.89 -7.61
N MET A 74 7.51 2.11 -7.23
CA MET A 74 6.14 2.46 -6.82
C MET A 74 5.27 2.72 -8.06
N GLY A 75 5.83 3.37 -9.07
CA GLY A 75 5.12 3.76 -10.28
C GLY A 75 4.75 5.23 -10.33
N ILE A 76 3.75 5.54 -11.14
CA ILE A 76 3.16 6.86 -11.31
C ILE A 76 1.89 6.91 -10.45
N HIS A 77 1.75 7.93 -9.62
CA HIS A 77 0.63 8.10 -8.71
C HIS A 77 -0.46 8.96 -9.34
N ALA A 78 -1.69 8.46 -9.36
CA ALA A 78 -2.87 9.27 -9.62
C ALA A 78 -3.61 9.48 -8.31
N ILE A 79 -3.63 10.71 -7.81
CA ILE A 79 -4.24 11.07 -6.53
C ILE A 79 -5.69 11.50 -6.71
N ASN A 80 -6.54 11.16 -5.73
CA ASN A 80 -7.85 11.75 -5.56
C ASN A 80 -7.83 12.74 -4.38
N PRO A 81 -7.75 14.06 -4.63
CA PRO A 81 -7.60 15.06 -3.58
C PRO A 81 -8.76 15.09 -2.60
N ALA A 82 -9.97 14.75 -3.05
CA ALA A 82 -11.16 14.74 -2.19
C ALA A 82 -11.11 13.58 -1.19
N LEU A 83 -10.60 12.41 -1.59
CA LEU A 83 -10.38 11.28 -0.69
C LEU A 83 -9.24 11.57 0.26
N PHE A 84 -8.13 12.10 -0.23
CA PHE A 84 -6.98 12.46 0.61
C PHE A 84 -7.30 13.54 1.67
N ALA A 85 -8.24 14.42 1.40
CA ALA A 85 -8.70 15.42 2.36
C ALA A 85 -9.65 14.84 3.42
N ASP A 86 -10.25 13.68 3.18
CA ASP A 86 -11.09 12.96 4.12
C ASP A 86 -10.20 12.12 5.06
N PRO A 87 -10.27 12.28 6.39
CA PRO A 87 -9.47 11.46 7.31
C PRO A 87 -9.94 10.01 7.41
N ALA A 88 -11.10 9.66 6.87
CA ALA A 88 -11.62 8.29 6.86
C ALA A 88 -10.89 7.45 5.80
N ILE A 89 -10.50 6.23 6.15
CA ILE A 89 -9.95 5.26 5.22
C ILE A 89 -11.07 4.29 4.82
N ASP A 90 -11.39 4.28 3.52
CA ASP A 90 -12.34 3.34 2.94
C ASP A 90 -11.57 2.32 2.09
N PRO A 91 -11.58 1.00 2.43
CA PRO A 91 -10.88 -0.02 1.67
C PRO A 91 -11.22 -0.04 0.19
N LEU A 92 -12.44 0.34 -0.19
CA LEU A 92 -12.90 0.31 -1.58
C LEU A 92 -12.67 1.63 -2.33
N ARG A 93 -12.17 2.66 -1.66
CA ARG A 93 -11.92 3.98 -2.22
C ARG A 93 -10.53 4.49 -1.86
N PRO A 94 -9.46 3.85 -2.40
CA PRO A 94 -8.10 4.26 -2.11
C PRO A 94 -7.84 5.70 -2.53
N GLU A 95 -6.99 6.41 -1.81
CA GLU A 95 -6.62 7.80 -2.09
C GLU A 95 -5.82 7.93 -3.37
N LEU A 96 -5.01 6.90 -3.71
CA LEU A 96 -4.17 6.89 -4.92
C LEU A 96 -4.31 5.59 -5.69
N LEU A 97 -4.13 5.70 -7.01
CA LEU A 97 -3.97 4.59 -7.95
C LEU A 97 -2.54 4.57 -8.48
N LEU A 98 -1.94 3.39 -8.55
CA LEU A 98 -0.54 3.20 -8.96
C LEU A 98 -0.49 2.64 -10.37
N TYR A 99 0.22 3.35 -11.26
CA TYR A 99 0.38 2.96 -12.66
C TYR A 99 1.86 2.80 -13.02
N VAL A 100 2.12 1.96 -14.02
CA VAL A 100 3.43 1.90 -14.67
C VAL A 100 3.27 2.05 -16.18
N PRO A 101 4.26 2.63 -16.89
CA PRO A 101 4.22 2.72 -18.34
C PRO A 101 4.34 1.32 -18.98
N LYS A 102 3.71 1.15 -20.13
CA LYS A 102 3.91 0.03 -21.07
C LYS A 102 4.82 0.47 -22.19
N GLU A 103 5.38 -0.49 -22.93
CA GLU A 103 6.23 -0.24 -24.10
C GLU A 103 5.58 0.69 -25.15
N ASN A 104 4.25 0.66 -25.26
CA ASN A 104 3.48 1.52 -26.18
C ASN A 104 3.12 2.89 -25.60
N GLY A 105 3.71 3.28 -24.48
CA GLY A 105 3.45 4.55 -23.80
C GLY A 105 2.12 4.64 -23.03
N LYS A 106 1.27 3.61 -23.09
CA LYS A 106 0.04 3.56 -22.28
C LYS A 106 0.37 3.17 -20.84
N LEU A 107 -0.47 3.62 -19.91
CA LEU A 107 -0.35 3.25 -18.50
C LEU A 107 -1.06 1.93 -18.21
N ARG A 108 -0.56 1.20 -17.22
CA ARG A 108 -1.15 -0.01 -16.67
C ARG A 108 -1.33 0.15 -15.17
N LEU A 109 -2.54 0.02 -14.68
CA LEU A 109 -2.82 -0.05 -13.25
C LEU A 109 -2.14 -1.28 -12.65
N VAL A 110 -1.40 -1.12 -11.56
CA VAL A 110 -0.64 -2.18 -10.89
C VAL A 110 -0.99 -2.35 -9.43
N GLY A 111 -1.44 -1.30 -8.77
CA GLY A 111 -1.77 -1.28 -7.35
C GLY A 111 -2.60 -0.07 -6.97
N VAL A 112 -2.85 0.01 -5.68
CA VAL A 112 -3.46 1.16 -5.01
C VAL A 112 -2.62 1.56 -3.82
N GLU A 113 -2.82 2.77 -3.34
CA GLU A 113 -2.21 3.28 -2.12
C GLU A 113 -3.25 4.00 -1.29
N TYR A 114 -3.25 3.67 -0.02
CA TYR A 114 -4.03 4.37 1.00
C TYR A 114 -3.12 5.37 1.68
N MET A 115 -3.57 6.60 1.81
CA MET A 115 -2.78 7.68 2.40
C MET A 115 -3.61 8.47 3.40
N ARG A 116 -3.03 8.75 4.57
CA ARG A 116 -3.67 9.55 5.60
C ARG A 116 -2.68 10.55 6.18
N ARG A 117 -3.10 11.81 6.26
CA ARG A 117 -2.31 12.83 6.99
C ARG A 117 -2.23 12.48 8.46
N ALA A 118 -1.06 12.62 9.07
CA ALA A 118 -0.91 12.57 10.52
C ALA A 118 -1.72 13.71 11.17
N ALA A 119 -2.32 13.44 12.33
CA ALA A 119 -3.03 14.48 13.06
C ALA A 119 -2.06 15.56 13.57
N ASP A 120 -0.87 15.15 14.01
CA ASP A 120 0.22 16.05 14.36
C ASP A 120 1.06 16.38 13.11
N GLN A 121 1.30 17.66 12.87
CA GLN A 121 2.11 18.17 11.76
C GLN A 121 3.39 18.86 12.24
N THR A 122 3.68 18.79 13.56
CA THR A 122 4.83 19.48 14.18
C THR A 122 5.83 18.47 14.73
N PRO A 123 7.02 18.31 14.13
CA PRO A 123 8.02 17.37 14.63
C PRO A 123 8.49 17.67 16.07
N PRO A 124 8.71 16.62 16.89
CA PRO A 124 8.60 15.19 16.57
C PRO A 124 7.14 14.75 16.50
N ILE A 125 6.78 14.04 15.40
CA ILE A 125 5.40 13.64 15.16
C ILE A 125 4.95 12.57 16.17
N ASP A 126 3.82 12.80 16.83
CA ASP A 126 3.13 11.77 17.58
C ASP A 126 2.44 10.80 16.61
N ALA A 127 2.91 9.55 16.58
CA ALA A 127 2.38 8.51 15.70
C ALA A 127 1.25 7.68 16.36
N SER A 128 0.61 8.20 17.40
CA SER A 128 -0.47 7.49 18.12
C SER A 128 -1.73 7.32 17.27
N ASP A 129 -1.88 8.11 16.22
CA ASP A 129 -3.00 8.07 15.27
C ASP A 129 -2.70 7.22 14.01
N ARG A 130 -1.54 6.53 13.96
CA ARG A 130 -1.14 5.71 12.82
C ARG A 130 -2.21 4.65 12.52
N PRO A 131 -2.76 4.63 11.28
CA PRO A 131 -3.82 3.70 10.93
C PRO A 131 -3.30 2.29 10.62
N SER A 132 -4.25 1.36 10.53
CA SER A 132 -4.01 0.03 9.99
C SER A 132 -5.15 -0.39 9.07
N LEU A 133 -4.85 -1.19 8.04
CA LEU A 133 -5.81 -1.75 7.10
C LEU A 133 -5.33 -3.14 6.65
N PHE A 134 -6.20 -4.09 6.38
CA PHE A 134 -5.86 -5.47 6.00
C PHE A 134 -4.90 -6.16 6.97
N GLY A 135 -4.96 -5.81 8.26
CA GLY A 135 -4.02 -6.32 9.25
C GLY A 135 -2.60 -5.77 9.16
N GLN A 136 -2.37 -4.75 8.33
CA GLN A 136 -1.09 -4.04 8.18
C GLN A 136 -1.18 -2.66 8.81
N VAL A 137 -0.13 -2.28 9.52
CA VAL A 137 0.07 -0.92 10.00
C VAL A 137 0.68 -0.11 8.85
N PHE A 138 0.20 1.10 8.62
CA PHE A 138 0.71 1.99 7.57
C PHE A 138 2.19 2.35 7.82
N ASP A 139 2.94 2.59 6.76
CA ASP A 139 4.29 3.14 6.84
C ASP A 139 4.26 4.61 7.29
N GLY A 140 5.36 5.14 7.77
CA GLY A 140 5.45 6.49 8.28
C GLY A 140 5.51 6.59 9.83
N PRO A 141 5.32 7.78 10.45
CA PRO A 141 5.03 9.03 9.75
C PRO A 141 6.19 9.47 8.88
N MET A 142 5.90 9.94 7.69
CA MET A 142 6.92 10.46 6.78
C MET A 142 6.65 11.93 6.43
N PRO A 143 7.72 12.71 6.21
CA PRO A 143 7.58 14.13 5.88
C PRO A 143 6.99 14.32 4.49
N GLU A 144 6.48 15.50 4.25
CA GLU A 144 6.04 15.93 2.93
C GLU A 144 7.12 15.72 1.87
N HIS A 145 6.75 15.06 0.77
CA HIS A 145 7.61 14.86 -0.39
C HIS A 145 6.90 15.21 -1.73
N ALA A 146 5.64 15.67 -1.63
CA ALA A 146 4.92 16.34 -2.71
C ALA A 146 4.06 17.47 -2.13
N PRO A 147 3.81 18.56 -2.88
CA PRO A 147 3.11 19.74 -2.37
C PRO A 147 1.76 19.41 -1.73
N GLY A 148 1.55 19.84 -0.49
CA GLY A 148 0.28 19.68 0.23
C GLY A 148 0.08 18.36 0.96
N MET A 149 1.01 17.41 0.87
CA MET A 149 0.92 16.14 1.62
C MET A 149 1.01 16.34 3.13
N GLY A 150 1.95 17.19 3.60
CA GLY A 150 2.26 17.29 5.02
C GLY A 150 2.87 16.00 5.56
N TRP A 151 2.93 15.86 6.88
CA TRP A 151 3.28 14.59 7.51
C TRP A 151 2.13 13.60 7.32
N HIS A 152 2.45 12.37 6.89
CA HIS A 152 1.45 11.37 6.50
C HIS A 152 1.91 9.94 6.76
N TYR A 153 0.97 9.02 6.62
CA TYR A 153 1.15 7.57 6.60
C TYR A 153 0.64 7.04 5.28
N ASP A 154 1.24 5.99 4.75
CA ASP A 154 0.78 5.30 3.56
C ASP A 154 0.74 3.77 3.69
N LEU A 155 0.01 3.11 2.81
CA LEU A 155 -0.03 1.66 2.66
C LEU A 155 -0.23 1.31 1.19
N HIS A 156 0.79 0.74 0.56
CA HIS A 156 0.74 0.23 -0.80
C HIS A 156 0.07 -1.15 -0.85
N VAL A 157 -0.72 -1.43 -1.90
CA VAL A 157 -1.33 -2.75 -2.12
C VAL A 157 -1.26 -3.15 -3.60
N TRP A 158 -0.49 -4.19 -3.92
CA TRP A 158 -0.18 -4.62 -5.29
C TRP A 158 -1.25 -5.56 -5.87
N VAL A 159 -2.45 -5.04 -6.09
CA VAL A 159 -3.63 -5.84 -6.49
C VAL A 159 -3.58 -6.41 -7.92
N PHE A 160 -2.77 -5.84 -8.84
CA PHE A 160 -2.66 -6.25 -10.25
C PHE A 160 -1.24 -6.62 -10.70
N ALA A 161 -0.30 -6.71 -9.79
CA ALA A 161 1.07 -7.07 -10.09
C ALA A 161 1.54 -8.26 -9.25
N LYS A 162 2.55 -9.01 -9.73
CA LYS A 162 3.32 -9.89 -8.86
C LYS A 162 4.01 -9.03 -7.80
N HIS A 163 4.11 -9.54 -6.59
CA HIS A 163 4.64 -8.78 -5.45
C HIS A 163 5.74 -9.55 -4.70
N PRO A 164 6.91 -9.76 -5.34
CA PRO A 164 7.99 -10.56 -4.74
C PRO A 164 8.55 -10.00 -3.45
N ASN A 165 8.43 -8.69 -3.23
CA ASN A 165 8.81 -8.02 -1.99
C ASN A 165 7.71 -8.12 -0.89
N GLY A 166 6.53 -8.60 -1.24
CA GLY A 166 5.33 -8.62 -0.38
C GLY A 166 4.18 -7.82 -0.97
N LEU A 167 2.95 -8.25 -0.62
CA LEU A 167 1.71 -7.63 -1.10
C LEU A 167 1.61 -6.14 -0.73
N PHE A 168 2.15 -5.77 0.41
CA PHE A 168 2.09 -4.44 1.03
C PHE A 168 3.44 -3.71 1.03
N ALA A 169 4.43 -4.20 0.29
CA ALA A 169 5.73 -3.53 0.23
C ALA A 169 5.62 -2.19 -0.52
N ALA A 170 6.27 -1.15 -0.02
CA ALA A 170 6.27 0.18 -0.64
C ALA A 170 6.81 0.17 -2.08
N PHE A 171 7.82 -0.67 -2.37
CA PHE A 171 8.38 -0.84 -3.70
C PHE A 171 8.19 -2.28 -4.21
N ASN A 172 7.96 -2.42 -5.50
CA ASN A 172 7.73 -3.71 -6.15
C ASN A 172 8.84 -3.99 -7.16
N SER A 173 9.68 -5.00 -6.88
CA SER A 173 10.82 -5.36 -7.72
C SER A 173 10.45 -6.10 -9.02
N ALA A 174 9.18 -6.47 -9.19
CA ALA A 174 8.67 -7.02 -10.44
C ALA A 174 8.22 -5.93 -11.44
N LEU A 175 8.32 -4.66 -11.06
CA LEU A 175 7.91 -3.50 -11.85
C LEU A 175 9.12 -2.65 -12.24
N SER A 176 8.96 -1.92 -13.32
CA SER A 176 9.91 -0.91 -13.79
C SER A 176 9.16 0.29 -14.38
N CYS A 177 9.77 1.44 -14.32
CA CYS A 177 9.41 2.62 -15.09
C CYS A 177 9.95 2.45 -16.58
#